data_f8d12aa777dbcfba17e531b0e381139e
#
_entry.id   f8d12aa777dbcfba17e531b0e381139e
#
_cell.length_a   1.000
_cell.length_b   1.000
_cell.length_c   1.000
_cell.angle_alpha   90.00
_cell.angle_beta   90.00
_cell.angle_gamma   90.00
#
_symmetry.space_group_name_H-M   'P 1'
#
loop_
_entity.id
_entity.type
_entity.pdbx_description
1 polymer ?
#
loop_
_entity_poly.entity_id
_entity_poly.type
_entity_poly.pdbx_seq_one_letter_code
_entity_poly.pdbx_strand_id
1 'polypeptide(L)'
;FIQQNYFPRLTLFFAGWGMDECPFMDYCSGNSDLLVCYDYRSLDFDFTLLQGYQEIRLIAWSMGVWAASMVLQDMDLPICERVALNGTVTPVDDLKGISQQVFEGTLEGLNEVTLEKFIRRMCLKKENLETFLSKRPQRAVEELQEELRRIGEQVKSCAVPSFAWERAVIGKNDLIFTAVNQRNAWTGTEVAEYDIPHYSEEIMLSLIHISEPTRLRCIS
;
A
#
# COMPACT_ATOMS: atom_id res chain seq x y z
N PHE A 1 11.95 0.19 10.96
CA PHE A 1 11.05 -0.67 11.77
C PHE A 1 10.12 0.18 12.63
N ILE A 2 8.84 -0.15 12.63
CA ILE A 2 7.89 0.35 13.62
C ILE A 2 8.02 -0.49 14.91
N GLN A 3 8.18 -1.80 14.75
CA GLN A 3 8.37 -2.72 15.85
C GLN A 3 9.47 -3.72 15.50
N GLN A 4 10.49 -3.81 16.37
CA GLN A 4 11.58 -4.79 16.24
C GLN A 4 11.84 -5.44 17.61
N ASN A 5 11.34 -6.66 17.75
CA ASN A 5 11.46 -7.47 18.97
C ASN A 5 12.26 -8.76 18.69
N TYR A 6 12.90 -8.82 17.51
CA TYR A 6 13.70 -9.96 17.05
C TYR A 6 12.91 -11.28 16.98
N PHE A 7 11.66 -11.18 16.56
CA PHE A 7 10.86 -12.36 16.26
C PHE A 7 11.40 -13.07 15.00
N PRO A 8 11.18 -14.39 14.85
CA PRO A 8 11.53 -15.11 13.63
C PRO A 8 10.64 -14.78 12.43
N ARG A 9 9.59 -13.98 12.65
CA ARG A 9 8.57 -13.57 11.68
C ARG A 9 8.63 -12.06 11.46
N LEU A 10 8.40 -11.66 10.21
CA LEU A 10 8.30 -10.26 9.79
C LEU A 10 6.97 -10.01 9.10
N THR A 11 6.29 -8.93 9.48
CA THR A 11 5.28 -8.29 8.65
C THR A 11 5.97 -7.16 7.89
N LEU A 12 6.10 -7.33 6.56
CA LEU A 12 6.66 -6.35 5.65
C LEU A 12 5.51 -5.59 4.99
N PHE A 13 5.39 -4.31 5.32
CA PHE A 13 4.30 -3.47 4.85
C PHE A 13 4.79 -2.36 3.92
N PHE A 14 4.37 -2.38 2.66
CA PHE A 14 4.60 -1.29 1.72
C PHE A 14 3.41 -0.33 1.73
N ALA A 15 3.62 0.88 2.22
CA ALA A 15 2.60 1.91 2.38
C ALA A 15 2.22 2.57 1.03
N GLY A 16 1.19 3.42 1.05
CA GLY A 16 0.81 4.22 -0.12
C GLY A 16 1.73 5.41 -0.36
N TRP A 17 1.56 6.08 -1.50
CA TRP A 17 2.22 7.34 -1.78
C TRP A 17 1.91 8.39 -0.70
N GLY A 18 2.93 9.19 -0.40
CA GLY A 18 2.81 10.33 0.52
C GLY A 18 2.80 9.94 1.99
N MET A 19 3.04 8.67 2.30
CA MET A 19 3.13 8.20 3.68
C MET A 19 4.55 8.39 4.25
N ASP A 20 4.62 8.40 5.58
CA ASP A 20 5.79 8.18 6.41
C ASP A 20 5.45 7.18 7.51
N GLU A 21 6.23 7.11 8.57
CA GLU A 21 5.97 6.22 9.70
C GLU A 21 4.79 6.65 10.58
N CYS A 22 4.46 7.95 10.61
CA CYS A 22 3.49 8.52 11.57
C CYS A 22 2.13 7.80 11.60
N PRO A 23 1.48 7.48 10.47
CA PRO A 23 0.20 6.77 10.48
C PRO A 23 0.26 5.38 11.10
N PHE A 24 1.45 4.79 11.19
CA PHE A 24 1.66 3.39 11.54
C PHE A 24 2.33 3.17 12.90
N MET A 25 2.72 4.24 13.60
CA MET A 25 3.48 4.16 14.86
C MET A 25 2.80 3.33 15.94
N ASP A 26 1.46 3.33 15.98
CA ASP A 26 0.68 2.56 16.95
C ASP A 26 0.32 1.14 16.46
N TYR A 27 0.80 0.77 15.24
CA TYR A 27 0.51 -0.55 14.71
C TYR A 27 1.37 -1.60 15.40
N CYS A 28 0.74 -2.71 15.74
CA CYS A 28 1.39 -3.85 16.38
C CYS A 28 1.06 -5.11 15.59
N SER A 29 2.05 -5.87 15.22
CA SER A 29 1.91 -7.10 14.44
C SER A 29 1.88 -8.37 15.31
N GLY A 30 1.65 -8.22 16.62
CA GLY A 30 1.56 -9.32 17.58
C GLY A 30 2.90 -10.01 17.78
N ASN A 31 3.08 -11.21 17.22
CA ASN A 31 4.28 -12.05 17.37
C ASN A 31 5.22 -11.98 16.14
N SER A 32 5.18 -10.90 15.39
CA SER A 32 6.12 -10.60 14.30
C SER A 32 6.72 -9.20 14.46
N ASP A 33 7.89 -8.98 13.89
CA ASP A 33 8.43 -7.63 13.71
C ASP A 33 7.61 -6.91 12.62
N LEU A 34 7.58 -5.58 12.65
CA LEU A 34 6.88 -4.77 11.66
C LEU A 34 7.85 -3.79 10.99
N LEU A 35 8.08 -3.99 9.70
CA LEU A 35 8.84 -3.08 8.84
C LEU A 35 7.89 -2.39 7.87
N VAL A 36 7.85 -1.06 7.91
CA VAL A 36 7.07 -0.23 6.99
C VAL A 36 7.99 0.41 5.97
N CYS A 37 7.65 0.26 4.68
CA CYS A 37 8.34 0.84 3.55
C CYS A 37 7.49 1.96 2.96
N TYR A 38 8.09 3.10 2.69
CA TYR A 38 7.46 4.28 2.12
C TYR A 38 8.51 5.13 1.38
N ASP A 39 8.08 6.19 0.70
CA ASP A 39 8.94 7.10 -0.07
C ASP A 39 9.59 6.43 -1.30
N TYR A 40 8.82 6.30 -2.35
CA TYR A 40 9.23 5.64 -3.59
C TYR A 40 9.93 6.58 -4.59
N ARG A 41 10.63 7.62 -4.11
CA ARG A 41 11.55 8.42 -4.95
C ARG A 41 12.68 7.56 -5.51
N SER A 42 13.08 6.50 -4.78
CA SER A 42 13.91 5.39 -5.25
C SER A 42 13.23 4.06 -4.89
N LEU A 43 13.51 3.02 -5.66
CA LEU A 43 13.15 1.63 -5.35
C LEU A 43 14.33 0.87 -4.75
N ASP A 44 15.41 1.56 -4.38
CA ASP A 44 16.53 0.95 -3.67
C ASP A 44 16.05 0.44 -2.31
N PHE A 45 16.31 -0.84 -2.05
CA PHE A 45 15.88 -1.49 -0.83
C PHE A 45 17.06 -2.23 -0.18
N ASP A 46 17.25 -2.00 1.10
CA ASP A 46 18.27 -2.72 1.87
C ASP A 46 17.76 -4.10 2.30
N PHE A 47 18.07 -5.11 1.49
CA PHE A 47 17.69 -6.50 1.76
C PHE A 47 18.37 -7.10 3.01
N THR A 48 19.37 -6.44 3.59
CA THR A 48 19.96 -6.89 4.86
C THR A 48 18.95 -6.80 6.01
N LEU A 49 17.96 -5.91 5.91
CA LEU A 49 16.85 -5.78 6.84
C LEU A 49 15.94 -7.02 6.91
N LEU A 50 15.97 -7.86 5.88
CA LEU A 50 15.14 -9.07 5.79
C LEU A 50 15.92 -10.34 6.22
N GLN A 51 17.21 -10.21 6.51
CA GLN A 51 18.03 -11.35 6.87
C GLN A 51 17.65 -11.93 8.25
N GLY A 52 17.63 -13.26 8.34
CA GLY A 52 17.36 -13.98 9.58
C GLY A 52 15.88 -14.25 9.85
N TYR A 53 14.96 -13.61 9.14
CA TYR A 53 13.55 -13.95 9.25
C TYR A 53 13.24 -15.28 8.56
N GLN A 54 12.47 -16.13 9.25
CA GLN A 54 12.07 -17.46 8.76
C GLN A 54 10.78 -17.39 7.94
N GLU A 55 9.92 -16.42 8.25
CA GLU A 55 8.64 -16.18 7.58
C GLU A 55 8.44 -14.68 7.40
N ILE A 56 8.05 -14.28 6.20
CA ILE A 56 7.71 -12.89 5.86
C ILE A 56 6.26 -12.85 5.36
N ARG A 57 5.41 -12.07 6.00
CA ARG A 57 4.10 -11.69 5.48
C ARG A 57 4.23 -10.37 4.75
N LEU A 58 3.94 -10.37 3.46
CA LEU A 58 3.93 -9.16 2.65
C LEU A 58 2.52 -8.60 2.54
N ILE A 59 2.36 -7.37 2.99
CA ILE A 59 1.16 -6.58 2.81
C ILE A 59 1.56 -5.31 2.07
N ALA A 60 0.80 -4.92 1.05
CA ALA A 60 1.05 -3.66 0.36
C ALA A 60 -0.24 -2.92 0.08
N TRP A 61 -0.20 -1.61 0.22
CA TRP A 61 -1.35 -0.73 0.05
C TRP A 61 -1.09 0.30 -1.04
N SER A 62 -2.09 0.50 -1.93
CA SER A 62 -2.06 1.59 -2.90
C SER A 62 -0.85 1.50 -3.85
N MET A 63 -0.06 2.58 -4.01
CA MET A 63 1.19 2.60 -4.78
C MET A 63 2.23 1.61 -4.24
N GLY A 64 2.15 1.24 -2.97
CA GLY A 64 3.00 0.24 -2.35
C GLY A 64 2.87 -1.14 -3.00
N VAL A 65 1.73 -1.47 -3.60
CA VAL A 65 1.55 -2.74 -4.34
C VAL A 65 2.49 -2.83 -5.54
N TRP A 66 2.57 -1.75 -6.33
CA TRP A 66 3.52 -1.66 -7.43
C TRP A 66 4.96 -1.64 -6.92
N ALA A 67 5.27 -0.81 -5.92
CA ALA A 67 6.62 -0.69 -5.38
C ALA A 67 7.14 -2.02 -4.82
N ALA A 68 6.33 -2.72 -4.02
CA ALA A 68 6.67 -4.05 -3.52
C ALA A 68 6.92 -5.06 -4.66
N SER A 69 6.08 -5.02 -5.70
CA SER A 69 6.23 -5.89 -6.87
C SER A 69 7.55 -5.63 -7.60
N MET A 70 7.91 -4.34 -7.78
CA MET A 70 9.17 -3.95 -8.44
C MET A 70 10.40 -4.37 -7.63
N VAL A 71 10.34 -4.17 -6.30
CA VAL A 71 11.47 -4.45 -5.40
C VAL A 71 11.68 -5.95 -5.21
N LEU A 72 10.62 -6.75 -5.15
CA LEU A 72 10.69 -8.13 -4.67
C LEU A 72 10.59 -9.20 -5.77
N GLN A 73 10.30 -8.83 -7.04
CA GLN A 73 10.01 -9.80 -8.11
C GLN A 73 11.12 -10.82 -8.37
N ASP A 74 12.39 -10.42 -8.22
CA ASP A 74 13.55 -11.25 -8.52
C ASP A 74 14.21 -11.84 -7.26
N MET A 75 13.52 -11.74 -6.10
CA MET A 75 14.09 -12.12 -4.82
C MET A 75 13.53 -13.46 -4.34
N ASP A 76 14.41 -14.37 -3.94
CA ASP A 76 14.05 -15.61 -3.24
C ASP A 76 13.99 -15.34 -1.73
N LEU A 77 12.81 -15.02 -1.24
CA LEU A 77 12.55 -14.67 0.15
C LEU A 77 11.50 -15.63 0.74
N PRO A 78 11.54 -15.91 2.05
CA PRO A 78 10.61 -16.79 2.73
C PRO A 78 9.22 -16.11 2.92
N ILE A 79 8.64 -15.58 1.81
CA ILE A 79 7.34 -14.92 1.84
C ILE A 79 6.25 -15.99 1.87
N CYS A 80 5.52 -16.05 3.00
CA CYS A 80 4.47 -17.03 3.24
C CYS A 80 3.06 -16.52 2.94
N GLU A 81 2.87 -15.21 2.79
CA GLU A 81 1.59 -14.60 2.41
C GLU A 81 1.84 -13.28 1.66
N ARG A 82 1.06 -13.01 0.60
CA ARG A 82 1.14 -11.81 -0.24
C ARG A 82 -0.24 -11.19 -0.43
N VAL A 83 -0.50 -10.07 0.26
CA VAL A 83 -1.80 -9.38 0.23
C VAL A 83 -1.66 -7.97 -0.35
N ALA A 84 -2.35 -7.72 -1.45
CA ALA A 84 -2.50 -6.37 -2.02
C ALA A 84 -3.79 -5.73 -1.48
N LEU A 85 -3.73 -4.49 -1.02
CA LEU A 85 -4.86 -3.70 -0.54
C LEU A 85 -5.01 -2.44 -1.38
N ASN A 86 -6.17 -2.24 -2.00
CA ASN A 86 -6.54 -1.00 -2.69
C ASN A 86 -5.43 -0.46 -3.61
N GLY A 87 -4.83 -1.32 -4.42
CA GLY A 87 -3.76 -1.00 -5.34
C GLY A 87 -3.57 -2.09 -6.39
N THR A 88 -2.70 -1.86 -7.37
CA THR A 88 -2.42 -2.81 -8.46
C THR A 88 -0.95 -2.76 -8.87
N VAL A 89 -0.49 -3.76 -9.62
CA VAL A 89 0.87 -3.79 -10.18
C VAL A 89 1.07 -2.81 -11.34
N THR A 90 -0.02 -2.25 -11.86
CA THR A 90 -0.02 -1.21 -12.91
C THR A 90 -0.66 0.06 -12.36
N PRO A 91 0.05 0.84 -11.52
CA PRO A 91 -0.55 1.90 -10.72
C PRO A 91 -1.05 3.09 -11.54
N VAL A 92 -0.49 3.31 -12.74
CA VAL A 92 -0.93 4.34 -13.70
C VAL A 92 -1.36 3.65 -14.98
N ASP A 93 -2.66 3.43 -15.12
CA ASP A 93 -3.27 2.74 -16.24
C ASP A 93 -4.77 3.04 -16.28
N ASP A 94 -5.33 3.36 -17.44
CA ASP A 94 -6.74 3.78 -17.56
C ASP A 94 -7.74 2.67 -17.23
N LEU A 95 -7.34 1.41 -17.33
CA LEU A 95 -8.21 0.23 -17.11
C LEU A 95 -7.88 -0.56 -15.85
N LYS A 96 -6.64 -0.45 -15.33
CA LYS A 96 -6.13 -1.31 -14.25
C LYS A 96 -5.56 -0.55 -13.06
N GLY A 97 -5.40 0.77 -13.16
CA GLY A 97 -4.80 1.63 -12.14
C GLY A 97 -5.54 2.94 -11.98
N ILE A 98 -4.82 3.96 -11.56
CA ILE A 98 -5.25 5.36 -11.64
C ILE A 98 -5.12 5.78 -13.10
N SER A 99 -6.15 6.41 -13.67
CA SER A 99 -6.07 6.86 -15.06
C SER A 99 -4.93 7.87 -15.23
N GLN A 100 -4.29 7.84 -16.41
CA GLN A 100 -3.15 8.73 -16.70
C GLN A 100 -3.52 10.20 -16.51
N GLN A 101 -4.72 10.61 -16.96
CA GLN A 101 -5.21 11.97 -16.79
C GLN A 101 -5.32 12.38 -15.30
N VAL A 102 -5.83 11.50 -14.44
CA VAL A 102 -5.99 11.77 -13.01
C VAL A 102 -4.62 11.82 -12.32
N PHE A 103 -3.71 10.93 -12.69
CA PHE A 103 -2.36 10.89 -12.13
C PHE A 103 -1.58 12.17 -12.49
N GLU A 104 -1.54 12.54 -13.77
CA GLU A 104 -0.85 13.75 -14.25
C GLU A 104 -1.49 15.02 -13.67
N GLY A 105 -2.82 15.11 -13.65
CA GLY A 105 -3.52 16.24 -13.02
C GLY A 105 -3.27 16.37 -11.52
N THR A 106 -3.06 15.24 -10.81
CA THR A 106 -2.67 15.26 -9.40
C THR A 106 -1.24 15.77 -9.24
N LEU A 107 -0.30 15.28 -10.05
CA LEU A 107 1.11 15.69 -10.03
C LEU A 107 1.27 17.18 -10.32
N GLU A 108 0.63 17.67 -11.38
CA GLU A 108 0.75 19.09 -11.82
C GLU A 108 0.07 20.06 -10.86
N GLY A 109 -1.08 19.62 -10.31
CA GLY A 109 -1.90 20.46 -9.43
C GLY A 109 -1.60 20.34 -7.95
N LEU A 110 -0.57 19.56 -7.54
CA LEU A 110 -0.31 19.29 -6.13
C LEU A 110 0.13 20.55 -5.37
N ASN A 111 -0.60 20.86 -4.32
CA ASN A 111 -0.33 21.89 -3.34
C ASN A 111 -1.08 21.56 -2.05
N GLU A 112 -0.92 22.34 -0.97
CA GLU A 112 -1.58 22.07 0.32
C GLU A 112 -3.10 21.90 0.19
N VAL A 113 -3.75 22.75 -0.60
CA VAL A 113 -5.22 22.72 -0.76
C VAL A 113 -5.68 21.46 -1.50
N THR A 114 -4.96 21.07 -2.55
CA THR A 114 -5.30 19.87 -3.34
C THR A 114 -4.92 18.58 -2.61
N LEU A 115 -3.87 18.61 -1.78
CA LEU A 115 -3.50 17.52 -0.88
C LEU A 115 -4.61 17.26 0.15
N GLU A 116 -5.18 18.31 0.75
CA GLU A 116 -6.33 18.17 1.66
C GLU A 116 -7.55 17.53 0.97
N LYS A 117 -7.81 17.92 -0.29
CA LYS A 117 -8.88 17.30 -1.08
C LYS A 117 -8.61 15.83 -1.38
N PHE A 118 -7.35 15.51 -1.69
CA PHE A 118 -6.92 14.11 -1.91
C PHE A 118 -7.13 13.28 -0.64
N ILE A 119 -6.70 13.76 0.54
CA ILE A 119 -6.88 13.07 1.82
C ILE A 119 -8.37 12.82 2.11
N ARG A 120 -9.23 13.82 1.89
CA ARG A 120 -10.68 13.65 2.06
C ARG A 120 -11.27 12.61 1.12
N ARG A 121 -10.81 12.57 -0.13
CA ARG A 121 -11.23 11.60 -1.13
C ARG A 121 -10.72 10.19 -0.78
N MET A 122 -9.53 10.07 -0.24
CA MET A 122 -8.92 8.83 0.21
C MET A 122 -9.66 8.22 1.40
N CYS A 123 -10.02 9.04 2.39
CA CYS A 123 -10.69 8.59 3.61
C CYS A 123 -12.20 8.44 3.46
N LEU A 124 -12.84 9.25 2.61
CA LEU A 124 -14.28 9.32 2.30
C LEU A 124 -15.18 9.55 3.53
N LYS A 125 -15.09 8.72 4.56
CA LYS A 125 -15.89 8.78 5.79
C LYS A 125 -15.20 9.68 6.82
N LYS A 126 -16.02 10.38 7.62
CA LYS A 126 -15.55 11.34 8.64
C LYS A 126 -14.62 10.64 9.66
N GLU A 127 -15.00 9.47 10.12
CA GLU A 127 -14.24 8.69 11.12
C GLU A 127 -12.84 8.34 10.60
N ASN A 128 -12.74 7.86 9.37
CA ASN A 128 -11.44 7.56 8.74
C ASN A 128 -10.60 8.82 8.58
N LEU A 129 -11.22 9.95 8.22
CA LEU A 129 -10.54 11.23 8.06
C LEU A 129 -9.99 11.73 9.40
N GLU A 130 -10.79 11.71 10.47
CA GLU A 130 -10.35 12.11 11.81
C GLU A 130 -9.20 11.24 12.31
N THR A 131 -9.30 9.93 12.12
CA THR A 131 -8.23 8.98 12.46
C THR A 131 -6.96 9.27 11.66
N PHE A 132 -7.05 9.42 10.34
CA PHE A 132 -5.89 9.73 9.50
C PHE A 132 -5.24 11.06 9.89
N LEU A 133 -6.03 12.12 10.09
CA LEU A 133 -5.51 13.44 10.45
C LEU A 133 -4.83 13.45 11.82
N SER A 134 -5.25 12.61 12.78
CA SER A 134 -4.60 12.50 14.08
C SER A 134 -3.18 11.92 14.01
N LYS A 135 -2.87 11.23 12.90
CA LYS A 135 -1.58 10.55 12.64
C LYS A 135 -1.02 10.97 11.28
N ARG A 136 -1.35 12.16 10.81
CA ARG A 136 -0.98 12.65 9.47
C ARG A 136 0.52 12.55 9.23
N PRO A 137 0.96 12.09 8.04
CA PRO A 137 2.35 12.17 7.62
C PRO A 137 2.91 13.60 7.71
N GLN A 138 4.17 13.73 8.08
CA GLN A 138 4.85 15.02 8.33
C GLN A 138 5.71 15.47 7.16
N ARG A 139 5.51 14.88 5.98
CA ARG A 139 6.29 15.20 4.77
C ARG A 139 5.80 16.48 4.10
N ALA A 140 6.72 17.29 3.58
CA ALA A 140 6.40 18.50 2.84
C ALA A 140 5.76 18.19 1.47
N VAL A 141 4.89 19.07 0.99
CA VAL A 141 4.19 18.89 -0.30
C VAL A 141 5.16 18.74 -1.47
N GLU A 142 6.28 19.45 -1.43
CA GLU A 142 7.34 19.38 -2.45
C GLU A 142 7.96 17.98 -2.51
N GLU A 143 8.14 17.32 -1.36
CA GLU A 143 8.64 15.94 -1.30
C GLU A 143 7.61 14.95 -1.87
N LEU A 144 6.33 15.18 -1.57
CA LEU A 144 5.23 14.35 -2.09
C LEU A 144 5.10 14.51 -3.61
N GLN A 145 5.28 15.74 -4.13
CA GLN A 145 5.26 16.00 -5.56
C GLN A 145 6.45 15.33 -6.26
N GLU A 146 7.64 15.42 -5.66
CA GLU A 146 8.84 14.74 -6.19
C GLU A 146 8.68 13.22 -6.18
N GLU A 147 8.12 12.65 -5.12
CA GLU A 147 7.83 11.21 -5.06
C GLU A 147 6.87 10.79 -6.16
N LEU A 148 5.76 11.53 -6.35
CA LEU A 148 4.77 11.21 -7.38
C LEU A 148 5.38 11.33 -8.78
N ARG A 149 6.23 12.33 -9.02
CA ARG A 149 6.95 12.51 -10.27
C ARG A 149 7.89 11.34 -10.54
N ARG A 150 8.66 10.89 -9.53
CA ARG A 150 9.56 9.74 -9.64
C ARG A 150 8.81 8.44 -9.90
N ILE A 151 7.69 8.22 -9.20
CA ILE A 151 6.82 7.07 -9.48
C ILE A 151 6.38 7.08 -10.95
N GLY A 152 5.89 8.22 -11.45
CA GLY A 152 5.46 8.34 -12.85
C GLY A 152 6.57 8.07 -13.88
N GLU A 153 7.80 8.53 -13.61
CA GLU A 153 8.97 8.25 -14.44
C GLU A 153 9.35 6.77 -14.43
N GLN A 154 9.37 6.15 -13.25
CA GLN A 154 9.71 4.74 -13.08
C GLN A 154 8.65 3.83 -13.73
N VAL A 155 7.36 4.14 -13.57
CA VAL A 155 6.26 3.40 -14.22
C VAL A 155 6.36 3.46 -15.75
N LYS A 156 6.75 4.62 -16.31
CA LYS A 156 6.92 4.79 -17.77
C LYS A 156 8.16 4.08 -18.31
N SER A 157 9.21 3.97 -17.51
CA SER A 157 10.52 3.44 -17.95
C SER A 157 10.72 1.95 -17.69
N CYS A 158 10.00 1.38 -16.73
CA CYS A 158 10.13 -0.01 -16.34
C CYS A 158 9.03 -0.88 -16.95
N ALA A 159 9.33 -2.16 -17.16
CA ALA A 159 8.31 -3.14 -17.50
C ALA A 159 7.35 -3.36 -16.30
N VAL A 160 6.13 -3.80 -16.59
CA VAL A 160 5.20 -4.22 -15.55
C VAL A 160 5.83 -5.39 -14.77
N PRO A 161 5.90 -5.30 -13.44
CA PRO A 161 6.58 -6.34 -12.64
C PRO A 161 5.85 -7.68 -12.73
N SER A 162 6.64 -8.74 -12.82
CA SER A 162 6.16 -10.13 -12.81
C SER A 162 6.18 -10.68 -11.39
N PHE A 163 5.31 -10.13 -10.52
CA PHE A 163 5.20 -10.55 -9.13
C PHE A 163 3.82 -11.14 -8.86
N ALA A 164 3.78 -12.37 -8.35
CA ALA A 164 2.53 -13.08 -8.09
C ALA A 164 1.98 -12.70 -6.71
N TRP A 165 0.83 -12.03 -6.69
CA TRP A 165 0.05 -11.78 -5.49
C TRP A 165 -0.94 -12.93 -5.26
N GLU A 166 -1.12 -13.33 -4.01
CA GLU A 166 -2.04 -14.43 -3.64
C GLU A 166 -3.46 -13.90 -3.44
N ARG A 167 -3.59 -12.74 -2.80
CA ARG A 167 -4.88 -12.15 -2.51
C ARG A 167 -4.88 -10.64 -2.75
N ALA A 168 -5.97 -10.14 -3.32
CA ALA A 168 -6.26 -8.74 -3.45
C ALA A 168 -7.50 -8.36 -2.62
N VAL A 169 -7.37 -7.31 -1.81
CA VAL A 169 -8.46 -6.73 -1.03
C VAL A 169 -8.87 -5.42 -1.70
N ILE A 170 -10.11 -5.34 -2.15
CA ILE A 170 -10.66 -4.22 -2.92
C ILE A 170 -11.72 -3.49 -2.10
N GLY A 171 -11.52 -2.20 -1.92
CA GLY A 171 -12.53 -1.28 -1.40
C GLY A 171 -13.55 -0.92 -2.48
N LYS A 172 -14.84 -1.27 -2.26
CA LYS A 172 -15.91 -0.93 -3.22
C LYS A 172 -16.10 0.57 -3.41
N ASN A 173 -15.75 1.34 -2.38
CA ASN A 173 -15.86 2.81 -2.37
C ASN A 173 -14.50 3.50 -2.57
N ASP A 174 -13.52 2.81 -3.09
CA ASP A 174 -12.22 3.39 -3.40
C ASP A 174 -12.36 4.40 -4.55
N LEU A 175 -12.08 5.68 -4.25
CA LEU A 175 -12.12 6.78 -5.21
C LEU A 175 -10.74 7.11 -5.80
N ILE A 176 -9.69 6.39 -5.41
CA ILE A 176 -8.31 6.56 -5.90
C ILE A 176 -8.01 5.46 -6.93
N PHE A 177 -7.97 4.20 -6.49
CA PHE A 177 -7.95 3.04 -7.36
C PHE A 177 -9.38 2.50 -7.48
N THR A 178 -10.10 2.86 -8.51
CA THR A 178 -11.50 2.45 -8.63
C THR A 178 -11.66 0.94 -8.55
N ALA A 179 -12.72 0.46 -7.90
CA ALA A 179 -12.98 -0.98 -7.78
C ALA A 179 -13.05 -1.68 -9.14
N VAL A 180 -13.53 -0.99 -10.18
CA VAL A 180 -13.58 -1.53 -11.54
C VAL A 180 -12.18 -1.80 -12.08
N ASN A 181 -11.28 -0.82 -11.96
CA ASN A 181 -9.90 -0.95 -12.44
C ASN A 181 -9.12 -2.01 -11.65
N GLN A 182 -9.35 -2.08 -10.34
CA GLN A 182 -8.75 -3.13 -9.52
C GLN A 182 -9.23 -4.53 -9.94
N ARG A 183 -10.53 -4.75 -10.20
CA ARG A 183 -11.05 -6.03 -10.72
C ARG A 183 -10.42 -6.41 -12.04
N ASN A 184 -10.23 -5.44 -12.94
CA ASN A 184 -9.58 -5.67 -14.23
C ASN A 184 -8.09 -6.06 -14.08
N ALA A 185 -7.42 -5.53 -13.05
CA ALA A 185 -6.01 -5.83 -12.78
C ALA A 185 -5.82 -7.22 -12.17
N TRP A 186 -6.73 -7.66 -11.29
CA TRP A 186 -6.57 -8.86 -10.47
C TRP A 186 -7.19 -10.12 -11.10
N THR A 187 -7.13 -10.22 -12.44
CA THR A 187 -7.59 -11.44 -13.14
C THR A 187 -6.72 -12.63 -12.77
N GLY A 188 -7.33 -13.66 -12.15
CA GLY A 188 -6.61 -14.87 -11.73
C GLY A 188 -6.03 -14.82 -10.31
N THR A 189 -6.21 -13.73 -9.59
CA THR A 189 -5.85 -13.58 -8.16
C THR A 189 -7.11 -13.76 -7.31
N GLU A 190 -6.99 -14.32 -6.09
CA GLU A 190 -8.11 -14.34 -5.14
C GLU A 190 -8.49 -12.91 -4.76
N VAL A 191 -9.76 -12.55 -4.92
CA VAL A 191 -10.27 -11.21 -4.64
C VAL A 191 -11.28 -11.25 -3.50
N ALA A 192 -11.05 -10.39 -2.49
CA ALA A 192 -12.01 -10.09 -1.44
C ALA A 192 -12.45 -8.62 -1.53
N GLU A 193 -13.76 -8.35 -1.55
CA GLU A 193 -14.30 -7.01 -1.66
C GLU A 193 -15.02 -6.57 -0.38
N TYR A 194 -14.69 -5.38 0.12
CA TYR A 194 -15.28 -4.80 1.31
C TYR A 194 -15.91 -3.44 1.02
N ASP A 195 -16.88 -3.04 1.85
CA ASP A 195 -17.51 -1.71 1.78
C ASP A 195 -16.65 -0.64 2.48
N ILE A 196 -15.44 -0.47 1.98
CA ILE A 196 -14.44 0.45 2.52
C ILE A 196 -13.96 1.44 1.44
N PRO A 197 -13.48 2.64 1.84
CA PRO A 197 -12.78 3.58 0.97
C PRO A 197 -11.33 3.13 0.71
N HIS A 198 -10.54 4.00 0.07
CA HIS A 198 -9.13 3.76 -0.20
C HIS A 198 -8.29 3.59 1.08
N TYR A 199 -8.52 4.44 2.09
CA TYR A 199 -7.93 4.31 3.42
C TYR A 199 -8.96 3.78 4.40
N SER A 200 -8.67 2.66 5.04
CA SER A 200 -9.42 2.08 6.15
C SER A 200 -8.43 1.52 7.17
N GLU A 201 -8.27 2.21 8.30
CA GLU A 201 -7.39 1.76 9.37
C GLU A 201 -7.82 0.39 9.91
N GLU A 202 -9.12 0.16 10.05
CA GLU A 202 -9.68 -1.11 10.53
C GLU A 202 -9.19 -2.31 9.70
N ILE A 203 -9.25 -2.19 8.36
CA ILE A 203 -8.77 -3.26 7.47
C ILE A 203 -7.24 -3.38 7.54
N MET A 204 -6.51 -2.28 7.55
CA MET A 204 -5.04 -2.31 7.67
C MET A 204 -4.61 -3.01 8.96
N LEU A 205 -5.20 -2.63 10.10
CA LEU A 205 -4.95 -3.27 11.38
C LEU A 205 -5.32 -4.75 11.35
N SER A 206 -6.46 -5.10 10.78
CA SER A 206 -6.88 -6.50 10.68
C SER A 206 -5.91 -7.33 9.84
N LEU A 207 -5.36 -6.78 8.76
CA LEU A 207 -4.35 -7.45 7.94
C LEU A 207 -2.99 -7.57 8.65
N ILE A 208 -2.58 -6.55 9.40
CA ILE A 208 -1.28 -6.52 10.09
C ILE A 208 -1.30 -7.36 11.38
N HIS A 209 -2.40 -7.33 12.13
CA HIS A 209 -2.54 -8.04 13.41
C HIS A 209 -2.80 -9.55 13.32
N ILE A 210 -3.09 -10.11 12.15
CA ILE A 210 -3.43 -11.53 12.06
C ILE A 210 -2.23 -12.40 12.42
N SER A 211 -2.25 -12.93 13.65
CA SER A 211 -1.21 -13.78 14.23
C SER A 211 -1.32 -15.25 13.84
N GLU A 212 -2.40 -15.66 13.17
CA GLU A 212 -2.66 -17.02 12.68
C GLU A 212 -3.49 -17.00 11.40
N PRO A 213 -3.46 -18.04 10.53
CA PRO A 213 -4.30 -18.12 9.35
C PRO A 213 -5.75 -18.31 9.77
N THR A 214 -6.34 -17.27 10.32
CA THR A 214 -7.77 -17.27 10.63
C THR A 214 -8.50 -16.90 9.35
N ARG A 215 -9.19 -17.90 8.77
CA ARG A 215 -10.21 -17.66 7.75
C ARG A 215 -11.05 -16.47 8.22
N LEU A 216 -11.00 -15.36 7.47
CA LEU A 216 -11.91 -14.25 7.69
C LEU A 216 -13.34 -14.80 7.72
N ARG A 217 -13.90 -14.95 8.90
CA ARG A 217 -15.33 -15.26 9.04
C ARG A 217 -16.07 -14.03 8.55
N CYS A 218 -16.95 -14.26 7.61
CA CYS A 218 -17.87 -13.29 7.05
C CYS A 218 -18.43 -12.41 8.16
N ILE A 219 -18.09 -11.13 8.12
CA ILE A 219 -18.85 -10.12 8.84
C ILE A 219 -20.05 -9.84 7.94
N SER A 220 -21.21 -10.32 8.41
CA SER A 220 -22.51 -10.16 7.77
C SER A 220 -22.98 -8.71 7.93
#